data_be0b18c8b3c1bc6c87225a855af59fa2
#
_entry.id   be0b18c8b3c1bc6c87225a855af59fa2
#
_cell.length_a   1.000
_cell.length_b   1.000
_cell.length_c   1.000
_cell.angle_alpha   90.00
_cell.angle_beta   90.00
_cell.angle_gamma   90.00
#
_symmetry.space_group_name_H-M   'P 1'
#
loop_
_entity.id
_entity.type
_entity.pdbx_description
1 polymer ?
#
loop_
_entity_poly.entity_id
_entity_poly.type
_entity_poly.pdbx_seq_one_letter_code
_entity_poly.pdbx_strand_id
1 'polypeptide(L)'
;MSDATFALVAIGAKILFVWVIALATILPNLVWAERRVAGMIQDRPGPNRVGPFGLFQIVADGTKFFMKESVTPLYVDKLLYNLAPWITLMPGLVTFAVIPFGATLPVTIGGVTRQVPLVIADVNIGILYIFAFTGLGIYGIVL
;
A
#
# COMPACT_ATOMS: atom_id res chain seq x y z
N MET A 1 -26.59 11.23 12.05
CA MET A 1 -25.30 11.52 11.38
C MET A 1 -25.66 12.22 10.08
N SER A 2 -25.08 13.38 9.78
CA SER A 2 -25.37 14.10 8.53
C SER A 2 -24.82 13.31 7.32
N ASP A 3 -25.38 13.54 6.13
CA ASP A 3 -24.92 12.86 4.92
C ASP A 3 -23.43 13.11 4.62
N ALA A 4 -22.97 14.33 4.90
CA ALA A 4 -21.59 14.72 4.76
C ALA A 4 -20.65 13.95 5.72
N THR A 5 -21.05 13.82 6.99
CA THR A 5 -20.24 13.06 7.97
C THR A 5 -20.17 11.57 7.64
N PHE A 6 -21.25 10.99 7.14
CA PHE A 6 -21.26 9.61 6.68
C PHE A 6 -20.31 9.41 5.49
N ALA A 7 -20.36 10.30 4.49
CA ALA A 7 -19.49 10.23 3.33
C ALA A 7 -18.00 10.31 3.72
N LEU A 8 -17.63 11.24 4.59
CA LEU A 8 -16.24 11.38 5.07
C LEU A 8 -15.76 10.15 5.84
N VAL A 9 -16.58 9.59 6.72
CA VAL A 9 -16.25 8.35 7.45
C VAL A 9 -16.11 7.16 6.50
N ALA A 10 -17.00 7.04 5.52
CA ALA A 10 -16.95 5.96 4.53
C ALA A 10 -15.68 6.06 3.66
N ILE A 11 -15.31 7.28 3.21
CA ILE A 11 -14.07 7.50 2.46
C ILE A 11 -12.85 7.16 3.32
N GLY A 12 -12.79 7.64 4.55
CA GLY A 12 -11.68 7.34 5.47
C GLY A 12 -11.53 5.84 5.74
N ALA A 13 -12.65 5.13 5.95
CA ALA A 13 -12.65 3.68 6.14
C ALA A 13 -12.15 2.93 4.90
N LYS A 14 -12.53 3.37 3.68
CA LYS A 14 -12.04 2.79 2.44
C LYS A 14 -10.53 3.01 2.25
N ILE A 15 -10.03 4.21 2.52
CA ILE A 15 -8.60 4.52 2.45
C ILE A 15 -7.83 3.63 3.42
N LEU A 16 -8.27 3.54 4.67
CA LEU A 16 -7.64 2.68 5.67
C LEU A 16 -7.65 1.21 5.26
N PHE A 17 -8.76 0.72 4.74
CA PHE A 17 -8.90 -0.66 4.26
C PHE A 17 -7.92 -0.97 3.12
N VAL A 18 -7.82 -0.08 2.12
CA VAL A 18 -6.89 -0.23 1.01
C VAL A 18 -5.44 -0.23 1.49
N TRP A 19 -5.09 0.68 2.39
CA TRP A 19 -3.74 0.76 2.92
C TRP A 19 -3.37 -0.47 3.74
N VAL A 20 -4.27 -0.96 4.59
CA VAL A 20 -4.04 -2.19 5.37
C VAL A 20 -3.87 -3.39 4.43
N ILE A 21 -4.74 -3.55 3.44
CA ILE A 21 -4.61 -4.65 2.47
C ILE A 21 -3.32 -4.52 1.65
N ALA A 22 -3.06 -3.35 1.06
CA ALA A 22 -1.89 -3.17 0.21
C ALA A 22 -0.58 -3.30 0.99
N LEU A 23 -0.44 -2.57 2.12
CA LEU A 23 0.81 -2.50 2.87
C LEU A 23 1.02 -3.67 3.83
N ALA A 24 -0.02 -4.11 4.52
CA ALA A 24 0.11 -5.15 5.53
C ALA A 24 -0.07 -6.58 4.99
N THR A 25 -0.73 -6.75 3.85
CA THR A 25 -1.04 -8.07 3.30
C THR A 25 -0.34 -8.30 1.96
N ILE A 26 -0.64 -7.52 0.94
CA ILE A 26 -0.16 -7.79 -0.42
C ILE A 26 1.37 -7.62 -0.50
N LEU A 27 1.88 -6.48 -0.09
CA LEU A 27 3.31 -6.13 -0.24
C LEU A 27 4.24 -7.11 0.51
N PRO A 28 4.01 -7.45 1.78
CA PRO A 28 4.85 -8.41 2.49
C PRO A 28 4.80 -9.82 1.89
N ASN A 29 3.62 -10.28 1.44
CA ASN A 29 3.50 -11.59 0.80
C ASN A 29 4.20 -11.63 -0.57
N LEU A 30 4.19 -10.54 -1.32
CA LEU A 30 4.96 -10.44 -2.57
C LEU A 30 6.46 -10.53 -2.32
N VAL A 31 6.99 -9.83 -1.30
CA VAL A 31 8.41 -9.92 -0.93
C VAL A 31 8.80 -11.33 -0.51
N TRP A 32 7.94 -12.03 0.25
CA TRP A 32 8.17 -13.44 0.58
C TRP A 32 8.18 -14.33 -0.67
N ALA A 33 7.20 -14.15 -1.57
CA ALA A 33 7.10 -14.92 -2.80
C ALA A 33 8.31 -14.68 -3.71
N GLU A 34 8.74 -13.43 -3.88
CA GLU A 34 9.94 -13.05 -4.64
C GLU A 34 11.18 -13.80 -4.13
N ARG A 35 11.45 -13.75 -2.82
CA ARG A 35 12.59 -14.44 -2.23
C ARG A 35 12.52 -15.95 -2.38
N ARG A 36 11.32 -16.53 -2.36
CA ARG A 36 11.13 -17.96 -2.51
C ARG A 36 11.34 -18.41 -3.97
N VAL A 37 10.80 -17.66 -4.92
CA VAL A 37 11.00 -17.92 -6.35
C VAL A 37 12.46 -17.73 -6.74
N ALA A 38 13.09 -16.65 -6.29
CA ALA A 38 14.54 -16.44 -6.51
C ALA A 38 15.39 -17.58 -5.92
N GLY A 39 15.01 -18.11 -4.75
CA GLY A 39 15.67 -19.27 -4.17
C GLY A 39 15.55 -20.52 -5.06
N MET A 40 14.37 -20.81 -5.59
CA MET A 40 14.15 -21.95 -6.50
C MET A 40 14.97 -21.82 -7.79
N ILE A 41 15.06 -20.61 -8.37
CA ILE A 41 15.86 -20.38 -9.58
C ILE A 41 17.36 -20.56 -9.32
N GLN A 42 17.81 -20.28 -8.10
CA GLN A 42 19.21 -20.34 -7.68
C GLN A 42 19.58 -21.68 -7.00
N ASP A 43 18.74 -22.71 -7.08
CA ASP A 43 18.91 -24.02 -6.43
C ASP A 43 19.24 -23.92 -4.93
N ARG A 44 18.67 -22.93 -4.23
CA ARG A 44 18.82 -22.75 -2.77
C ARG A 44 17.47 -22.66 -2.07
N PRO A 45 17.37 -23.12 -0.81
CA PRO A 45 16.15 -22.95 -0.06
C PRO A 45 15.88 -21.47 0.17
N GLY A 46 14.68 -21.01 -0.22
CA GLY A 46 14.16 -19.69 0.15
C GLY A 46 13.86 -19.61 1.66
N PRO A 47 13.15 -18.57 2.13
CA PRO A 47 12.74 -18.45 3.53
C PRO A 47 11.96 -19.69 3.99
N ASN A 48 12.48 -20.42 4.97
CA ASN A 48 11.87 -21.68 5.46
C ASN A 48 11.99 -21.90 6.97
N ARG A 49 12.72 -21.02 7.71
CA ARG A 49 13.04 -21.23 9.13
C ARG A 49 12.09 -20.55 10.09
N VAL A 50 11.51 -19.41 9.72
CA VAL A 50 10.67 -18.61 10.61
C VAL A 50 9.20 -18.90 10.33
N GLY A 51 8.64 -19.82 11.11
CA GLY A 51 7.27 -20.30 10.97
C GLY A 51 7.06 -21.28 9.78
N PRO A 52 5.81 -21.72 9.56
CA PRO A 52 5.49 -22.61 8.46
C PRO A 52 5.90 -21.98 7.12
N PHE A 53 6.69 -22.69 6.34
CA PHE A 53 7.20 -22.25 5.03
C PHE A 53 7.91 -20.88 5.02
N GLY A 54 8.36 -20.39 6.19
CA GLY A 54 9.01 -19.10 6.30
C GLY A 54 8.07 -17.89 6.20
N LEU A 55 6.77 -18.07 6.39
CA LEU A 55 5.79 -16.97 6.31
C LEU A 55 6.01 -15.89 7.36
N PHE A 56 6.44 -16.25 8.57
CA PHE A 56 6.74 -15.27 9.61
C PHE A 56 8.03 -14.49 9.40
N GLN A 57 8.78 -14.79 8.34
CA GLN A 57 9.91 -13.97 7.93
C GLN A 57 9.50 -12.51 7.66
N ILE A 58 8.28 -12.31 7.17
CA ILE A 58 7.69 -10.98 6.93
C ILE A 58 7.66 -10.15 8.23
N VAL A 59 7.21 -10.76 9.33
CA VAL A 59 7.13 -10.11 10.63
C VAL A 59 8.52 -9.82 11.20
N ALA A 60 9.44 -10.76 11.04
CA ALA A 60 10.83 -10.59 11.47
C ALA A 60 11.53 -9.45 10.72
N ASP A 61 11.31 -9.36 9.40
CA ASP A 61 11.86 -8.30 8.57
C ASP A 61 11.23 -6.94 8.93
N GLY A 62 9.93 -6.87 9.16
CA GLY A 62 9.25 -5.67 9.64
C GLY A 62 9.81 -5.18 10.98
N THR A 63 9.94 -6.05 11.96
CA THR A 63 10.52 -5.72 13.27
C THR A 63 11.95 -5.19 13.13
N LYS A 64 12.76 -5.81 12.27
CA LYS A 64 14.13 -5.39 11.98
C LYS A 64 14.16 -3.97 11.38
N PHE A 65 13.24 -3.62 10.48
CA PHE A 65 13.18 -2.27 9.91
C PHE A 65 12.87 -1.21 10.97
N PHE A 66 11.95 -1.50 11.90
CA PHE A 66 11.62 -0.58 12.99
C PHE A 66 12.77 -0.35 13.97
N MET A 67 13.62 -1.36 14.18
CA MET A 67 14.75 -1.28 15.11
C MET A 67 16.05 -0.81 14.45
N LYS A 68 16.06 -0.62 13.13
CA LYS A 68 17.26 -0.21 12.40
C LYS A 68 17.48 1.29 12.50
N GLU A 69 18.72 1.68 12.79
CA GLU A 69 19.11 3.09 12.77
C GLU A 69 19.04 3.67 11.36
N SER A 70 18.54 4.91 11.26
CA SER A 70 18.53 5.65 10.01
C SER A 70 19.85 6.39 9.83
N VAL A 71 20.57 6.10 8.75
CA VAL A 71 21.83 6.77 8.41
C VAL A 71 21.57 7.75 7.27
N THR A 72 21.83 9.04 7.51
CA THR A 72 21.74 10.06 6.47
C THR A 72 23.18 10.38 5.99
N PRO A 73 23.47 10.31 4.69
CA PRO A 73 24.79 10.68 4.17
C PRO A 73 25.14 12.15 4.46
N LEU A 74 26.43 12.45 4.59
CA LEU A 74 26.91 13.78 5.04
C LEU A 74 26.68 14.89 4.01
N TYR A 75 26.65 14.57 2.71
CA TYR A 75 26.63 15.53 1.59
C TYR A 75 25.29 15.56 0.84
N VAL A 76 24.19 15.22 1.50
CA VAL A 76 22.85 15.26 0.88
C VAL A 76 21.98 16.35 1.48
N ASP A 77 21.09 16.90 0.67
CA ASP A 77 20.01 17.73 1.17
C ASP A 77 19.03 16.87 1.97
N LYS A 78 18.97 17.09 3.28
CA LYS A 78 18.18 16.28 4.21
C LYS A 78 16.67 16.32 3.90
N LEU A 79 16.18 17.45 3.36
CA LEU A 79 14.78 17.58 3.02
C LEU A 79 14.44 16.70 1.81
N LEU A 80 15.22 16.79 0.75
CA LEU A 80 15.04 15.97 -0.46
C LEU A 80 15.24 14.47 -0.16
N TYR A 81 16.26 14.14 0.63
CA TYR A 81 16.52 12.75 1.05
C TYR A 81 15.35 12.13 1.81
N ASN A 82 14.72 12.88 2.73
CA ASN A 82 13.56 12.38 3.47
C ASN A 82 12.26 12.40 2.62
N LEU A 83 12.13 13.29 1.64
CA LEU A 83 10.97 13.37 0.75
C LEU A 83 10.98 12.29 -0.33
N ALA A 84 12.14 11.86 -0.80
CA ALA A 84 12.28 10.90 -1.91
C ALA A 84 11.47 9.61 -1.72
N PRO A 85 11.53 8.89 -0.59
CA PRO A 85 10.72 7.69 -0.37
C PRO A 85 9.22 7.99 -0.34
N TRP A 86 8.79 9.16 0.14
CA TRP A 86 7.39 9.55 0.11
C TRP A 86 6.90 9.82 -1.30
N ILE A 87 7.69 10.50 -2.12
CA ILE A 87 7.38 10.76 -3.54
C ILE A 87 7.30 9.45 -4.33
N THR A 88 8.06 8.42 -3.96
CA THR A 88 7.98 7.11 -4.58
C THR A 88 6.75 6.31 -4.12
N LEU A 89 6.46 6.30 -2.82
CA LEU A 89 5.40 5.48 -2.23
C LEU A 89 3.99 6.05 -2.47
N MET A 90 3.82 7.37 -2.29
CA MET A 90 2.50 8.02 -2.35
C MET A 90 1.77 7.84 -3.67
N PRO A 91 2.41 7.99 -4.85
CA PRO A 91 1.74 7.74 -6.13
C PRO A 91 1.19 6.33 -6.24
N GLY A 92 1.95 5.32 -5.79
CA GLY A 92 1.49 3.94 -5.75
C GLY A 92 0.22 3.76 -4.90
N LEU A 93 0.17 4.35 -3.72
CA LEU A 93 -1.02 4.29 -2.85
C LEU A 93 -2.21 5.05 -3.42
N VAL A 94 -1.96 6.20 -4.04
CA VAL A 94 -3.02 7.04 -4.64
C VAL A 94 -3.68 6.35 -5.83
N THR A 95 -2.93 5.57 -6.62
CA THR A 95 -3.51 4.82 -7.76
C THR A 95 -4.54 3.78 -7.33
N PHE A 96 -4.45 3.22 -6.11
CA PHE A 96 -5.47 2.33 -5.58
C PHE A 96 -6.84 2.99 -5.39
N ALA A 97 -6.92 4.32 -5.33
CA ALA A 97 -8.18 5.02 -5.16
C ALA A 97 -9.18 4.78 -6.29
N VAL A 98 -8.70 4.50 -7.50
CA VAL A 98 -9.49 4.29 -8.70
C VAL A 98 -9.84 2.83 -8.94
N ILE A 99 -9.17 1.89 -8.24
CA ILE A 99 -9.39 0.46 -8.40
C ILE A 99 -10.69 0.06 -7.69
N PRO A 100 -11.69 -0.50 -8.40
CA PRO A 100 -12.91 -1.00 -7.78
C PRO A 100 -12.64 -2.35 -7.11
N PHE A 101 -12.81 -2.44 -5.80
CA PHE A 101 -12.69 -3.70 -5.03
C PHE A 101 -13.98 -4.52 -5.04
N GLY A 102 -15.06 -3.99 -5.56
CA GLY A 102 -16.36 -4.62 -5.67
C GLY A 102 -17.42 -3.63 -6.12
N ALA A 103 -18.68 -4.08 -6.24
CA ALA A 103 -19.77 -3.22 -6.68
C ALA A 103 -20.18 -2.24 -5.54
N THR A 104 -21.13 -2.64 -4.73
CA THR A 104 -21.65 -1.81 -3.62
C THR A 104 -21.92 -2.66 -2.40
N LEU A 105 -21.68 -2.10 -1.21
CA LEU A 105 -22.05 -2.71 0.06
C LEU A 105 -23.24 -1.96 0.66
N PRO A 106 -24.33 -2.67 1.03
CA PRO A 106 -25.42 -2.08 1.80
C PRO A 106 -24.96 -1.90 3.26
N VAL A 107 -24.84 -0.66 3.70
CA VAL A 107 -24.49 -0.32 5.09
C VAL A 107 -25.70 0.29 5.77
N THR A 108 -26.20 -0.35 6.83
CA THR A 108 -27.34 0.12 7.61
C THR A 108 -26.87 0.77 8.89
N ILE A 109 -27.10 2.07 9.02
CA ILE A 109 -26.79 2.84 10.23
C ILE A 109 -28.03 3.60 10.66
N GLY A 110 -28.48 3.37 11.91
CA GLY A 110 -29.66 4.05 12.46
C GLY A 110 -30.96 3.75 11.73
N GLY A 111 -31.10 2.55 11.14
CA GLY A 111 -32.30 2.15 10.39
C GLY A 111 -32.35 2.63 8.93
N VAL A 112 -31.34 3.38 8.46
CA VAL A 112 -31.24 3.82 7.07
C VAL A 112 -30.18 2.99 6.36
N THR A 113 -30.58 2.26 5.32
CA THR A 113 -29.66 1.48 4.49
C THR A 113 -29.13 2.35 3.35
N ARG A 114 -27.81 2.48 3.25
CA ARG A 114 -27.12 3.21 2.19
C ARG A 114 -26.24 2.27 1.38
N GLN A 115 -26.23 2.45 0.07
CA GLN A 115 -25.35 1.72 -0.85
C GLN A 115 -24.01 2.46 -0.92
N VAL A 116 -22.94 1.82 -0.43
CA VAL A 116 -21.59 2.37 -0.45
C VAL A 116 -20.79 1.68 -1.57
N PRO A 117 -20.38 2.40 -2.63
CA PRO A 117 -19.57 1.81 -3.69
C PRO A 117 -18.18 1.46 -3.13
N LEU A 118 -17.62 0.30 -3.54
CA LEU A 118 -16.30 -0.16 -3.12
C LEU A 118 -15.17 0.40 -3.99
N VAL A 119 -15.31 1.65 -4.39
CA VAL A 119 -14.28 2.46 -5.04
C VAL A 119 -14.12 3.74 -4.21
N ILE A 120 -12.90 4.26 -4.11
CA ILE A 120 -12.65 5.50 -3.34
C ILE A 120 -12.99 6.71 -4.21
N ALA A 121 -12.46 6.73 -5.44
CA ALA A 121 -12.66 7.80 -6.41
C ALA A 121 -13.19 7.20 -7.73
N ASP A 122 -14.40 7.54 -8.10
CA ASP A 122 -14.99 7.17 -9.38
C ASP A 122 -14.69 8.27 -10.40
N VAL A 123 -13.70 8.04 -11.25
CA VAL A 123 -13.25 8.99 -12.28
C VAL A 123 -13.36 8.38 -13.66
N ASN A 124 -13.93 9.11 -14.61
CA ASN A 124 -14.13 8.63 -16.00
C ASN A 124 -12.82 8.35 -16.75
N ILE A 125 -11.71 8.94 -16.30
CA ILE A 125 -10.37 8.80 -16.89
C ILE A 125 -9.41 7.97 -16.01
N GLY A 126 -9.91 6.92 -15.37
CA GLY A 126 -9.18 6.12 -14.37
C GLY A 126 -7.82 5.60 -14.85
N ILE A 127 -7.73 5.11 -16.10
CA ILE A 127 -6.48 4.62 -16.69
C ILE A 127 -5.44 5.76 -16.80
N LEU A 128 -5.87 6.93 -17.27
CA LEU A 128 -4.99 8.09 -17.41
C LEU A 128 -4.50 8.58 -16.03
N TYR A 129 -5.39 8.54 -15.03
CA TYR A 129 -5.07 8.84 -13.65
C TYR A 129 -3.95 7.90 -13.13
N ILE A 130 -4.06 6.60 -13.35
CA ILE A 130 -3.05 5.61 -12.94
C ILE A 130 -1.71 5.93 -13.59
N PHE A 131 -1.67 6.17 -14.91
CA PHE A 131 -0.42 6.49 -15.62
C PHE A 131 0.20 7.81 -15.15
N ALA A 132 -0.60 8.83 -14.90
CA ALA A 132 -0.11 10.11 -14.40
C ALA A 132 0.58 9.97 -13.03
N PHE A 133 -0.05 9.25 -12.09
CA PHE A 133 0.53 9.06 -10.76
C PHE A 133 1.71 8.09 -10.74
N THR A 134 1.68 7.00 -11.48
CA THR A 134 2.83 6.07 -11.56
C THR A 134 4.05 6.74 -12.15
N GLY A 135 3.88 7.66 -13.12
CA GLY A 135 4.97 8.46 -13.67
C GLY A 135 5.66 9.35 -12.62
N LEU A 136 4.93 9.85 -11.62
CA LEU A 136 5.51 10.66 -10.55
C LEU A 136 6.45 9.87 -9.63
N GLY A 137 6.24 8.55 -9.49
CA GLY A 137 7.10 7.70 -8.67
C GLY A 137 8.56 7.69 -9.09
N ILE A 138 8.86 7.92 -10.37
CA ILE A 138 10.22 7.98 -10.91
C ILE A 138 11.02 9.13 -10.27
N TYR A 139 10.39 10.27 -10.01
CA TYR A 139 11.08 11.41 -9.40
C TYR A 139 11.64 11.10 -8.02
N GLY A 140 10.94 10.27 -7.22
CA GLY A 140 11.44 9.85 -5.92
C GLY A 140 12.65 8.92 -5.98
N ILE A 141 12.89 8.25 -7.11
CA ILE A 141 14.07 7.40 -7.33
C ILE A 141 15.27 8.24 -7.80
N VAL A 142 15.01 9.33 -8.53
CA VAL A 142 16.06 10.21 -9.09
C VAL A 142 16.57 11.21 -8.06
N LEU A 143 15.73 11.64 -7.11
CA LEU A 143 16.09 12.53 -6.01
C LEU A 143 16.98 11.85 -4.96
#